data_4b344d7d14926bab6d1c831a7612169e
#
_entry.id   4b344d7d14926bab6d1c831a7612169e
#
_cell.length_a   1.000
_cell.length_b   1.000
_cell.length_c   1.000
_cell.angle_alpha   90.00
_cell.angle_beta   90.00
_cell.angle_gamma   90.00
#
_symmetry.space_group_name_H-M   'P 1'
#
loop_
_entity.id
_entity.type
_entity.pdbx_description
1 polymer ?
#
loop_
_entity_poly.entity_id
_entity_poly.type
_entity_poly.pdbx_seq_one_letter_code
_entity_poly.pdbx_strand_id
1 'polypeptide(L)'
;MHKLSTGFVHRCAKPVGIAQDYARYLTALVRSRLADEPVCRIARARCMVLLAVLCIVGTTPATAAKEVKPSIDYLKLYAHSRIVNWQEFKCFDKLITKESNWRVNAINGSHFGLGQMRNSKYRNLDGFRMIDWTLRYIDHRYQGSSCKAYAHWQKRGWH
;
A
#
# COMPACT_ATOMS: atom_id res chain seq x y z
N MET A 1 49.53 -2.23 -27.53
CA MET A 1 49.82 -1.27 -26.46
C MET A 1 48.74 -0.21 -26.49
N HIS A 2 47.90 -0.13 -25.57
CA HIS A 2 47.24 0.96 -24.84
C HIS A 2 45.97 0.45 -24.22
N LYS A 3 46.07 0.22 -22.90
CA LYS A 3 44.94 0.02 -22.00
C LYS A 3 44.21 1.37 -21.81
N LEU A 4 42.92 1.44 -21.98
CA LEU A 4 42.07 2.49 -21.43
C LEU A 4 41.00 1.84 -20.56
N SER A 5 41.27 1.92 -19.26
CA SER A 5 40.33 1.63 -18.18
C SER A 5 39.43 2.85 -18.01
N THR A 6 38.15 2.72 -18.25
CA THR A 6 37.12 3.70 -17.81
C THR A 6 36.24 3.06 -16.77
N GLY A 7 36.61 3.28 -15.50
CA GLY A 7 35.78 2.98 -14.35
C GLY A 7 34.55 3.90 -14.33
N PHE A 8 33.36 3.35 -14.57
CA PHE A 8 32.09 4.04 -14.41
C PHE A 8 31.60 3.81 -12.97
N VAL A 9 31.83 4.80 -12.12
CA VAL A 9 31.33 4.79 -10.74
C VAL A 9 29.87 5.22 -10.75
N HIS A 10 28.94 4.28 -10.63
CA HIS A 10 27.54 4.57 -10.36
C HIS A 10 27.38 5.12 -8.94
N ARG A 11 27.25 6.42 -8.83
CA ARG A 11 26.83 7.11 -7.61
C ARG A 11 25.32 6.91 -7.43
N CYS A 12 24.92 6.01 -6.53
CA CYS A 12 23.52 5.90 -6.09
C CYS A 12 23.12 7.19 -5.40
N ALA A 13 22.30 7.99 -6.05
CA ALA A 13 21.59 9.12 -5.44
C ALA A 13 20.50 8.56 -4.51
N LYS A 14 20.59 8.88 -3.22
CA LYS A 14 19.55 8.60 -2.24
C LYS A 14 18.32 9.46 -2.58
N PRO A 15 17.07 8.92 -2.55
CA PRO A 15 15.88 9.74 -2.70
C PRO A 15 15.74 10.64 -1.46
N VAL A 16 16.03 11.92 -1.61
CA VAL A 16 15.80 12.94 -0.59
C VAL A 16 14.29 13.20 -0.51
N GLY A 17 13.77 13.16 0.70
CA GLY A 17 12.36 13.12 1.03
C GLY A 17 11.56 14.36 0.64
N ILE A 18 10.85 14.28 -0.45
CA ILE A 18 9.87 15.28 -0.94
C ILE A 18 8.79 15.59 0.13
N ALA A 19 8.49 14.65 1.02
CA ALA A 19 7.50 14.82 2.09
C ALA A 19 7.95 15.79 3.20
N GLN A 20 9.25 15.87 3.50
CA GLN A 20 9.76 16.78 4.53
C GLN A 20 9.80 18.25 4.06
N ASP A 21 10.06 18.46 2.77
CA ASP A 21 10.08 19.81 2.20
C ASP A 21 8.67 20.39 2.05
N TYR A 22 7.67 19.54 1.79
CA TYR A 22 6.27 19.97 1.71
C TYR A 22 5.73 20.40 3.09
N ALA A 23 6.08 19.68 4.15
CA ALA A 23 5.70 20.06 5.52
C ALA A 23 6.34 21.40 5.97
N ARG A 24 7.59 21.66 5.59
CA ARG A 24 8.27 22.93 5.84
C ARG A 24 7.64 24.09 5.05
N TYR A 25 7.23 23.86 3.81
CA TYR A 25 6.56 24.83 2.96
C TYR A 25 5.20 25.25 3.53
N LEU A 26 4.38 24.27 3.99
CA LEU A 26 3.09 24.55 4.62
C LEU A 26 3.22 25.32 5.95
N THR A 27 4.21 24.98 6.77
CA THR A 27 4.44 25.72 8.04
C THR A 27 4.94 27.14 7.80
N ALA A 28 5.69 27.39 6.73
CA ALA A 28 6.11 28.75 6.34
C ALA A 28 4.93 29.61 5.84
N LEU A 29 4.01 29.02 5.05
CA LEU A 29 2.82 29.71 4.56
C LEU A 29 1.84 30.09 5.68
N VAL A 30 1.69 29.22 6.70
CA VAL A 30 0.85 29.52 7.86
C VAL A 30 1.46 30.62 8.72
N ARG A 31 2.80 30.64 8.88
CA ARG A 31 3.49 31.70 9.63
C ARG A 31 3.41 33.07 8.95
N SER A 32 3.49 33.14 7.64
CA SER A 32 3.44 34.42 6.92
C SER A 32 2.05 35.07 6.93
N ARG A 33 0.99 34.29 7.05
CA ARG A 33 -0.39 34.81 7.13
C ARG A 33 -0.83 35.27 8.53
N LEU A 34 -0.10 34.85 9.59
CA LEU A 34 -0.40 35.24 10.98
C LEU A 34 0.40 36.45 11.46
N ALA A 35 1.31 36.99 10.65
CA ALA A 35 2.19 38.08 11.03
C ALA A 35 1.60 39.52 10.77
N ASP A 36 0.57 39.64 9.93
CA ASP A 36 0.09 40.93 9.41
C ASP A 36 -1.25 41.44 9.96
N GLU A 37 -1.70 40.95 11.13
CA GLU A 37 -2.92 41.47 11.74
C GLU A 37 -2.63 42.23 13.05
N PRO A 38 -2.64 43.58 13.07
CA PRO A 38 -2.37 44.38 14.27
C PRO A 38 -3.53 44.44 15.27
N VAL A 39 -4.66 43.74 15.05
CA VAL A 39 -5.90 43.90 15.85
C VAL A 39 -6.02 42.91 17.02
N CYS A 40 -5.05 42.04 17.25
CA CYS A 40 -5.23 40.89 18.16
C CYS A 40 -4.58 41.04 19.55
N ARG A 41 -4.19 42.28 20.01
CA ARG A 41 -3.59 42.43 21.35
C ARG A 41 -4.59 42.52 22.50
N ILE A 42 -5.85 42.84 22.22
CA ILE A 42 -6.88 43.00 23.30
C ILE A 42 -7.70 41.69 23.48
N ALA A 43 -7.72 40.80 22.48
CA ALA A 43 -8.50 39.55 22.52
C ALA A 43 -7.80 38.40 23.30
N ARG A 44 -6.49 38.50 23.60
CA ARG A 44 -5.74 37.41 24.25
C ARG A 44 -6.12 37.16 25.72
N ALA A 45 -6.59 38.16 26.44
CA ALA A 45 -6.97 38.00 27.84
C ALA A 45 -8.37 37.38 28.04
N ARG A 46 -9.26 37.46 27.05
CA ARG A 46 -10.63 36.92 27.16
C ARG A 46 -10.79 35.53 26.54
N CYS A 47 -9.89 35.11 25.66
CA CYS A 47 -9.95 33.80 25.02
C CYS A 47 -9.42 32.67 25.91
N MET A 48 -8.54 32.95 26.88
CA MET A 48 -7.98 31.93 27.78
C MET A 48 -9.03 31.35 28.74
N VAL A 49 -10.04 32.11 29.11
CA VAL A 49 -11.10 31.66 30.06
C VAL A 49 -12.16 30.80 29.34
N LEU A 50 -12.42 31.06 28.05
CA LEU A 50 -13.41 30.29 27.27
C LEU A 50 -12.85 28.96 26.76
N LEU A 51 -11.54 28.84 26.57
CA LEU A 51 -10.92 27.55 26.15
C LEU A 51 -10.84 26.54 27.28
N ALA A 52 -10.86 26.95 28.57
CA ALA A 52 -10.83 26.02 29.69
C ALA A 52 -12.17 25.30 29.92
N VAL A 53 -13.29 25.83 29.41
CA VAL A 53 -14.63 25.24 29.58
C VAL A 53 -14.98 24.26 28.45
N LEU A 54 -14.32 24.37 27.30
CA LEU A 54 -14.61 23.50 26.12
C LEU A 54 -13.86 22.15 26.14
N CYS A 55 -12.93 21.94 27.08
CA CYS A 55 -12.15 20.69 27.16
C CYS A 55 -12.87 19.53 27.89
N ILE A 56 -14.09 19.71 28.38
CA ILE A 56 -14.78 18.69 29.19
C ILE A 56 -15.82 17.88 28.37
N VAL A 57 -16.10 18.26 27.13
CA VAL A 57 -17.14 17.55 26.35
C VAL A 57 -16.51 16.91 25.12
N GLY A 58 -16.27 15.62 25.21
CA GLY A 58 -16.06 14.83 24.00
C GLY A 58 -14.97 13.79 24.01
N THR A 59 -14.83 13.00 25.06
CA THR A 59 -14.31 11.64 24.87
C THR A 59 -15.42 10.82 24.22
N THR A 60 -15.63 11.00 22.92
CA THR A 60 -16.38 10.01 22.17
C THR A 60 -15.59 8.69 22.27
N PRO A 61 -16.19 7.60 22.76
CA PRO A 61 -15.54 6.31 22.70
C PRO A 61 -15.21 6.04 21.25
N ALA A 62 -13.92 5.83 20.95
CA ALA A 62 -13.50 5.33 19.64
C ALA A 62 -14.21 3.99 19.45
N THR A 63 -15.37 4.01 18.77
CA THR A 63 -16.04 2.80 18.35
C THR A 63 -15.03 2.07 17.49
N ALA A 64 -14.49 0.95 17.99
CA ALA A 64 -13.57 0.11 17.26
C ALA A 64 -14.24 -0.23 15.93
N ALA A 65 -13.77 0.39 14.85
CA ALA A 65 -14.29 0.13 13.52
C ALA A 65 -14.09 -1.37 13.28
N LYS A 66 -15.19 -2.12 13.23
CA LYS A 66 -15.18 -3.55 12.88
C LYS A 66 -14.42 -3.65 11.55
N GLU A 67 -13.31 -4.35 11.55
CA GLU A 67 -12.49 -4.56 10.35
C GLU A 67 -13.36 -5.25 9.28
N VAL A 68 -13.85 -4.47 8.33
CA VAL A 68 -14.67 -4.97 7.23
C VAL A 68 -13.74 -5.68 6.27
N LYS A 69 -13.80 -7.01 6.23
CA LYS A 69 -13.06 -7.79 5.24
C LYS A 69 -13.51 -7.36 3.84
N PRO A 70 -12.57 -7.00 2.95
CA PRO A 70 -12.92 -6.56 1.60
C PRO A 70 -13.67 -7.68 0.87
N SER A 71 -14.71 -7.31 0.12
CA SER A 71 -15.40 -8.27 -0.74
C SER A 71 -14.51 -8.76 -1.88
N ILE A 72 -14.86 -9.88 -2.49
CA ILE A 72 -14.11 -10.44 -3.63
C ILE A 72 -14.04 -9.41 -4.78
N ASP A 73 -15.08 -8.63 -5.01
CA ASP A 73 -15.11 -7.63 -6.07
C ASP A 73 -14.10 -6.51 -5.83
N TYR A 74 -13.94 -6.07 -4.59
CA TYR A 74 -12.90 -5.09 -4.25
C TYR A 74 -11.50 -5.66 -4.43
N LEU A 75 -11.28 -6.92 -4.11
CA LEU A 75 -9.99 -7.58 -4.35
C LEU A 75 -9.68 -7.71 -5.85
N LYS A 76 -10.68 -8.07 -6.66
CA LYS A 76 -10.55 -8.13 -8.12
C LYS A 76 -10.30 -6.76 -8.74
N LEU A 77 -11.02 -5.73 -8.29
CA LEU A 77 -10.80 -4.36 -8.74
C LEU A 77 -9.38 -3.87 -8.40
N TYR A 78 -8.92 -4.15 -7.18
CA TYR A 78 -7.54 -3.84 -6.78
C TYR A 78 -6.52 -4.58 -7.65
N ALA A 79 -6.68 -5.88 -7.86
CA ALA A 79 -5.78 -6.65 -8.73
C ALA A 79 -5.75 -6.09 -10.15
N HIS A 80 -6.92 -5.71 -10.70
CA HIS A 80 -7.00 -5.07 -12.02
C HIS A 80 -6.28 -3.71 -12.07
N SER A 81 -6.36 -2.92 -11.02
CA SER A 81 -5.62 -1.64 -10.95
C SER A 81 -4.10 -1.84 -10.90
N ARG A 82 -3.62 -2.98 -10.39
CA ARG A 82 -2.20 -3.34 -10.36
C ARG A 82 -1.72 -3.97 -11.67
N ILE A 83 -2.63 -4.67 -12.37
CA ILE A 83 -2.36 -5.35 -13.64
C ILE A 83 -3.10 -4.58 -14.74
N VAL A 84 -2.50 -3.55 -15.29
CA VAL A 84 -3.14 -2.67 -16.28
C VAL A 84 -3.57 -3.43 -17.54
N ASN A 85 -2.83 -4.47 -17.94
CA ASN A 85 -3.15 -5.28 -19.10
C ASN A 85 -4.32 -6.22 -18.81
N TRP A 86 -5.42 -6.03 -19.52
CA TRP A 86 -6.65 -6.82 -19.35
C TRP A 86 -6.45 -8.32 -19.55
N GLN A 87 -5.63 -8.75 -20.51
CA GLN A 87 -5.38 -10.16 -20.76
C GLN A 87 -4.60 -10.80 -19.60
N GLU A 88 -3.57 -10.12 -19.11
CA GLU A 88 -2.80 -10.56 -17.93
C GLU A 88 -3.69 -10.60 -16.67
N PHE A 89 -4.60 -9.63 -16.49
CA PHE A 89 -5.57 -9.67 -15.41
C PHE A 89 -6.52 -10.87 -15.50
N LYS A 90 -7.04 -11.18 -16.70
CA LYS A 90 -7.89 -12.38 -16.87
C LYS A 90 -7.15 -13.67 -16.51
N CYS A 91 -5.86 -13.77 -16.85
CA CYS A 91 -5.04 -14.91 -16.46
C CYS A 91 -4.82 -14.97 -14.94
N PHE A 92 -4.57 -13.82 -14.31
CA PHE A 92 -4.44 -13.70 -12.85
C PHE A 92 -5.75 -14.10 -12.15
N ASP A 93 -6.90 -13.61 -12.60
CA ASP A 93 -8.21 -13.96 -12.05
C ASP A 93 -8.47 -15.47 -12.11
N LYS A 94 -8.18 -16.10 -13.25
CA LYS A 94 -8.28 -17.55 -13.41
C LYS A 94 -7.35 -18.30 -12.45
N LEU A 95 -6.10 -17.84 -12.32
CA LEU A 95 -5.12 -18.43 -11.42
C LEU A 95 -5.59 -18.39 -9.96
N ILE A 96 -5.95 -17.21 -9.45
CA ILE A 96 -6.42 -17.03 -8.07
C ILE A 96 -7.74 -17.77 -7.80
N THR A 97 -8.62 -17.85 -8.81
CA THR A 97 -9.85 -18.66 -8.72
C THR A 97 -9.51 -20.14 -8.52
N LYS A 98 -8.52 -20.67 -9.22
CA LYS A 98 -8.07 -22.06 -9.07
C LYS A 98 -7.35 -22.32 -7.75
N GLU A 99 -6.56 -21.38 -7.26
CA GLU A 99 -5.81 -21.53 -6.01
C GLU A 99 -6.69 -21.44 -4.77
N SER A 100 -7.59 -20.49 -4.69
CA SER A 100 -8.33 -20.19 -3.46
C SER A 100 -9.80 -19.82 -3.66
N ASN A 101 -10.23 -19.66 -4.91
CA ASN A 101 -11.50 -19.01 -5.24
C ASN A 101 -11.63 -17.64 -4.57
N TRP A 102 -10.54 -16.84 -4.60
CA TRP A 102 -10.45 -15.50 -3.99
C TRP A 102 -10.67 -15.48 -2.47
N ARG A 103 -10.55 -16.59 -1.78
CA ARG A 103 -10.68 -16.67 -0.32
C ARG A 103 -9.37 -16.29 0.35
N VAL A 104 -9.35 -15.15 1.03
CA VAL A 104 -8.18 -14.65 1.79
C VAL A 104 -7.74 -15.66 2.87
N ASN A 105 -8.68 -16.35 3.50
CA ASN A 105 -8.42 -17.29 4.57
C ASN A 105 -8.33 -18.75 4.07
N ALA A 106 -8.09 -18.98 2.77
CA ALA A 106 -7.92 -20.33 2.26
C ALA A 106 -6.68 -21.00 2.87
N ILE A 107 -6.83 -22.26 3.27
CA ILE A 107 -5.74 -23.08 3.80
C ILE A 107 -5.82 -24.44 3.13
N ASN A 108 -4.67 -24.88 2.59
CA ASN A 108 -4.49 -26.22 2.05
C ASN A 108 -3.13 -26.75 2.52
N GLY A 109 -3.15 -27.52 3.62
CA GLY A 109 -1.94 -27.97 4.28
C GLY A 109 -1.05 -26.80 4.73
N SER A 110 0.12 -26.67 4.15
CA SER A 110 1.08 -25.59 4.42
C SER A 110 0.95 -24.38 3.49
N HIS A 111 -0.09 -24.31 2.66
CA HIS A 111 -0.33 -23.25 1.69
C HIS A 111 -1.49 -22.35 2.16
N PHE A 112 -1.34 -21.04 1.99
CA PHE A 112 -2.22 -20.06 2.61
C PHE A 112 -2.68 -18.99 1.62
N GLY A 113 -3.90 -18.49 1.86
CA GLY A 113 -4.44 -17.26 1.28
C GLY A 113 -4.72 -17.33 -0.22
N LEU A 114 -4.80 -16.16 -0.87
CA LEU A 114 -5.24 -16.01 -2.25
C LEU A 114 -4.39 -16.80 -3.24
N GLY A 115 -3.08 -16.70 -3.15
CA GLY A 115 -2.12 -17.35 -4.06
C GLY A 115 -1.58 -18.67 -3.53
N GLN A 116 -2.14 -19.25 -2.47
CA GLN A 116 -1.70 -20.53 -1.88
C GLN A 116 -0.19 -20.60 -1.67
N MET A 117 0.38 -19.53 -1.07
CA MET A 117 1.81 -19.46 -0.81
C MET A 117 2.22 -20.24 0.44
N ARG A 118 3.30 -21.01 0.35
CA ARG A 118 3.90 -21.72 1.49
C ARG A 118 4.80 -20.75 2.29
N ASN A 119 4.18 -19.79 2.99
CA ASN A 119 4.89 -18.76 3.73
C ASN A 119 4.06 -18.27 4.92
N SER A 120 4.62 -18.36 6.15
CA SER A 120 3.92 -17.94 7.36
C SER A 120 3.65 -16.44 7.44
N LYS A 121 4.54 -15.61 6.88
CA LYS A 121 4.31 -14.16 6.79
C LYS A 121 3.16 -13.84 5.85
N TYR A 122 3.06 -14.55 4.71
CA TYR A 122 1.96 -14.41 3.76
C TYR A 122 0.60 -14.73 4.40
N ARG A 123 0.53 -15.77 5.24
CA ARG A 123 -0.69 -16.17 5.96
C ARG A 123 -1.34 -15.04 6.74
N ASN A 124 -0.54 -14.12 7.30
CA ASN A 124 -1.01 -13.04 8.18
C ASN A 124 -1.27 -11.72 7.44
N LEU A 125 -1.20 -11.73 6.10
CA LEU A 125 -1.48 -10.55 5.30
C LEU A 125 -2.99 -10.38 5.06
N ASP A 126 -3.42 -9.15 4.88
CA ASP A 126 -4.73 -8.85 4.30
C ASP A 126 -4.79 -9.20 2.80
N GLY A 127 -5.98 -9.23 2.23
CA GLY A 127 -6.19 -9.64 0.84
C GLY A 127 -5.44 -8.77 -0.19
N PHE A 128 -5.31 -7.46 0.04
CA PHE A 128 -4.61 -6.56 -0.86
C PHE A 128 -3.11 -6.83 -0.87
N ARG A 129 -2.52 -7.00 0.31
CA ARG A 129 -1.10 -7.36 0.45
C ARG A 129 -0.81 -8.77 -0.08
N MET A 130 -1.76 -9.70 0.03
CA MET A 130 -1.63 -11.01 -0.59
C MET A 130 -1.56 -10.92 -2.12
N ILE A 131 -2.37 -10.04 -2.75
CA ILE A 131 -2.30 -9.76 -4.18
C ILE A 131 -0.92 -9.22 -4.56
N ASP A 132 -0.44 -8.18 -3.86
CA ASP A 132 0.88 -7.58 -4.14
C ASP A 132 2.03 -8.59 -3.96
N TRP A 133 1.93 -9.47 -2.97
CA TRP A 133 2.91 -10.53 -2.78
C TRP A 133 2.89 -11.54 -3.93
N THR A 134 1.69 -11.96 -4.33
CA THR A 134 1.52 -12.90 -5.44
C THR A 134 2.02 -12.32 -6.76
N LEU A 135 1.76 -11.03 -7.01
CA LEU A 135 2.29 -10.35 -8.20
C LEU A 135 3.82 -10.28 -8.20
N ARG A 136 4.45 -9.99 -7.06
CA ARG A 136 5.92 -10.03 -6.94
C ARG A 136 6.49 -11.44 -7.19
N TYR A 137 5.80 -12.46 -6.71
CA TYR A 137 6.19 -13.83 -6.99
C TYR A 137 6.09 -14.16 -8.48
N ILE A 138 5.01 -13.73 -9.15
CA ILE A 138 4.81 -13.88 -10.60
C ILE A 138 5.88 -13.10 -11.36
N ASP A 139 6.21 -11.90 -10.94
CA ASP A 139 7.28 -11.09 -11.55
C ASP A 139 8.61 -11.82 -11.51
N HIS A 140 9.00 -12.31 -10.34
CA HIS A 140 10.26 -13.04 -10.17
C HIS A 140 10.32 -14.36 -10.96
N ARG A 141 9.24 -15.15 -10.95
CA ARG A 141 9.25 -16.51 -11.50
C ARG A 141 8.82 -16.59 -12.97
N TYR A 142 7.94 -15.71 -13.40
CA TYR A 142 7.32 -15.72 -14.72
C TYR A 142 7.52 -14.42 -15.50
N GLN A 143 8.49 -13.60 -15.11
CA GLN A 143 8.82 -12.33 -15.79
C GLN A 143 7.62 -11.39 -15.88
N GLY A 144 6.81 -11.31 -14.81
CA GLY A 144 5.64 -10.45 -14.71
C GLY A 144 4.39 -10.96 -15.44
N SER A 145 4.46 -12.12 -16.13
CA SER A 145 3.32 -12.62 -16.89
C SER A 145 2.45 -13.57 -16.06
N SER A 146 1.27 -13.12 -15.70
CA SER A 146 0.23 -13.94 -15.06
C SER A 146 -0.27 -15.05 -16.00
N CYS A 147 -0.24 -14.81 -17.31
CA CYS A 147 -0.62 -15.81 -18.30
C CYS A 147 0.39 -16.97 -18.35
N LYS A 148 1.69 -16.70 -18.22
CA LYS A 148 2.71 -17.76 -18.08
C LYS A 148 2.51 -18.54 -16.77
N ALA A 149 2.22 -17.86 -15.67
CA ALA A 149 1.94 -18.48 -14.38
C ALA A 149 0.71 -19.41 -14.47
N TYR A 150 -0.38 -18.92 -15.06
CA TYR A 150 -1.59 -19.74 -15.25
C TYR A 150 -1.37 -20.93 -16.19
N ALA A 151 -0.62 -20.76 -17.28
CA ALA A 151 -0.25 -21.86 -18.18
C ALA A 151 0.61 -22.92 -17.47
N HIS A 152 1.51 -22.49 -16.57
CA HIS A 152 2.27 -23.41 -15.71
C HIS A 152 1.33 -24.18 -14.78
N TRP A 153 0.41 -23.46 -14.12
CA TRP A 153 -0.58 -24.05 -13.24
C TRP A 153 -1.42 -25.13 -13.96
N GLN A 154 -1.88 -24.84 -15.19
CA GLN A 154 -2.64 -25.79 -15.99
C GLN A 154 -1.88 -27.11 -16.28
N LYS A 155 -0.56 -27.03 -16.41
CA LYS A 155 0.29 -28.19 -16.69
C LYS A 155 0.72 -28.95 -15.43
N ARG A 156 0.90 -28.27 -14.31
CA ARG A 156 1.54 -28.81 -13.10
C ARG A 156 0.63 -28.83 -11.88
N GLY A 157 -0.51 -28.12 -11.88
CA GLY A 157 -1.41 -28.00 -10.74
C GLY A 157 -0.91 -27.03 -9.65
N TRP A 158 0.15 -26.24 -9.91
CA TRP A 158 0.72 -25.23 -9.02
C TRP A 158 1.43 -24.14 -9.83
N HIS A 159 1.74 -23.00 -9.20
CA HIS A 159 2.46 -21.87 -9.84
C HIS A 159 3.63 -21.38 -8.99
#